data_7459bfb5c72dbf34201ccfde3556c2cc
#
_entry.id   7459bfb5c72dbf34201ccfde3556c2cc
#
_cell.length_a   1.000
_cell.length_b   1.000
_cell.length_c   1.000
_cell.angle_alpha   90.00
_cell.angle_beta   90.00
_cell.angle_gamma   90.00
#
_symmetry.space_group_name_H-M   'P 1'
#
loop_
_entity.id
_entity.type
_entity.pdbx_description
1 polymer ?
#
loop_
_entity_poly.entity_id
_entity_poly.type
_entity_poly.pdbx_seq_one_letter_code
_entity_poly.pdbx_strand_id
1 'polypeptide(L)'
;VYEENAAQNGRVLSRTRLHGEVDGAEYARILNADFGVEDLVYVDGVKIVDAVYGYLPLTYDPTRANLVLFESKERTGMWDVYTVTYNTEGVLIVFDKQKILKWLNPGEPEYDSKSIKEKFIHLTQDEEEKVLTLIHSISHALMQTIHVYSGLSRDNFGEILFVHVPAILIITKRSANLAA
;
A
#
# COMPACT_ATOMS: atom_id res chain seq x y z
N VAL A 1 -11.70 -4.05 10.26
CA VAL A 1 -12.15 -2.70 9.87
C VAL A 1 -11.88 -2.45 8.39
N TYR A 2 -10.75 -2.90 7.83
CA TYR A 2 -10.43 -2.72 6.40
C TYR A 2 -11.19 -3.67 5.49
N GLU A 3 -11.41 -4.92 5.90
CA GLU A 3 -12.22 -5.89 5.15
C GLU A 3 -13.69 -5.46 5.05
N GLU A 4 -14.25 -4.84 6.10
CA GLU A 4 -15.63 -4.33 6.08
C GLU A 4 -15.81 -3.09 5.19
N ASN A 5 -14.84 -2.18 5.14
CA ASN A 5 -14.93 -0.99 4.31
C ASN A 5 -14.71 -1.27 2.82
N ALA A 6 -13.84 -2.22 2.47
CA ALA A 6 -13.68 -2.68 1.10
C ALA A 6 -14.94 -3.39 0.57
N ALA A 7 -15.64 -4.13 1.44
CA ALA A 7 -16.89 -4.82 1.10
C ALA A 7 -18.09 -3.87 0.95
N GLN A 8 -18.08 -2.71 1.61
CA GLN A 8 -19.23 -1.79 1.61
C GLN A 8 -19.23 -0.77 0.47
N ASN A 9 -18.08 -0.42 -0.09
CA ASN A 9 -17.97 0.65 -1.10
C ASN A 9 -17.23 0.27 -2.39
N GLY A 10 -16.61 -0.89 -2.46
CA GLY A 10 -15.91 -1.35 -3.65
C GLY A 10 -16.61 -2.57 -4.25
N ARG A 11 -16.88 -2.56 -5.54
CA ARG A 11 -17.12 -3.78 -6.28
C ARG A 11 -15.80 -4.56 -6.24
N VAL A 12 -15.68 -5.50 -5.32
CA VAL A 12 -14.63 -6.50 -5.37
C VAL A 12 -14.89 -7.32 -6.62
N LEU A 13 -14.21 -6.97 -7.70
CA LEU A 13 -14.16 -7.81 -8.90
C LEU A 13 -13.22 -8.97 -8.56
N SER A 14 -13.75 -9.91 -7.80
CA SER A 14 -13.05 -11.17 -7.60
C SER A 14 -12.83 -11.81 -8.95
N ARG A 15 -11.54 -12.07 -9.24
CA ARG A 15 -11.04 -12.82 -10.39
C ARG A 15 -11.14 -12.08 -11.70
N THR A 16 -10.13 -11.29 -11.96
CA THR A 16 -9.82 -10.75 -13.27
C THR A 16 -9.75 -11.89 -14.27
N ARG A 17 -10.66 -11.91 -15.23
CA ARG A 17 -10.44 -12.64 -16.49
C ARG A 17 -9.34 -11.90 -17.23
N LEU A 18 -8.12 -12.29 -17.01
CA LEU A 18 -7.04 -11.91 -17.91
C LEU A 18 -7.39 -12.50 -19.28
N HIS A 19 -7.44 -11.65 -20.29
CA HIS A 19 -7.63 -12.07 -21.65
C HIS A 19 -6.53 -13.04 -22.05
N GLY A 20 -6.89 -14.28 -22.32
CA GLY A 20 -6.08 -15.29 -22.96
C GLY A 20 -5.79 -16.50 -22.06
N GLU A 21 -6.30 -17.63 -22.41
CA GLU A 21 -5.86 -19.02 -22.28
C GLU A 21 -5.24 -19.57 -20.97
N VAL A 22 -5.04 -18.77 -19.91
CA VAL A 22 -4.56 -19.29 -18.62
C VAL A 22 -5.74 -19.44 -17.67
N ASP A 23 -5.95 -20.65 -17.17
CA ASP A 23 -6.92 -20.92 -16.11
C ASP A 23 -6.61 -20.03 -14.89
N GLY A 24 -7.59 -19.29 -14.42
CA GLY A 24 -7.42 -18.38 -13.26
C GLY A 24 -6.92 -19.11 -12.00
N ALA A 25 -7.21 -20.39 -11.85
CA ALA A 25 -6.68 -21.22 -10.75
C ALA A 25 -5.19 -21.52 -10.92
N GLU A 26 -4.73 -21.79 -12.13
CA GLU A 26 -3.31 -22.01 -12.42
C GLU A 26 -2.52 -20.71 -12.20
N TYR A 27 -3.04 -19.58 -12.64
CA TYR A 27 -2.40 -18.29 -12.43
C TYR A 27 -2.28 -17.93 -10.94
N ALA A 28 -3.34 -18.13 -10.16
CA ALA A 28 -3.31 -17.95 -8.71
C ALA A 28 -2.28 -18.85 -8.03
N ARG A 29 -2.15 -20.12 -8.49
CA ARG A 29 -1.15 -21.05 -7.99
C ARG A 29 0.28 -20.58 -8.29
N ILE A 30 0.54 -20.09 -9.50
CA ILE A 30 1.85 -19.55 -9.89
C ILE A 30 2.17 -18.30 -9.05
N LEU A 31 1.23 -17.36 -8.91
CA LEU A 31 1.42 -16.15 -8.11
C LEU A 31 1.76 -16.49 -6.65
N ASN A 32 1.08 -17.47 -6.06
CA ASN A 32 1.40 -17.88 -4.70
C ASN A 32 2.71 -18.66 -4.63
N ALA A 33 2.93 -19.66 -5.48
CA ALA A 33 4.11 -20.52 -5.42
C ALA A 33 5.40 -19.74 -5.62
N ASP A 34 5.46 -18.95 -6.69
CA ASP A 34 6.68 -18.29 -7.15
C ASP A 34 6.90 -16.90 -6.54
N PHE A 35 5.81 -16.16 -6.29
CA PHE A 35 5.88 -14.77 -5.84
C PHE A 35 5.33 -14.53 -4.43
N GLY A 36 4.75 -15.55 -3.80
CA GLY A 36 4.18 -15.41 -2.47
C GLY A 36 2.95 -14.48 -2.40
N VAL A 37 2.24 -14.30 -3.51
CA VAL A 37 1.00 -13.52 -3.56
C VAL A 37 -0.16 -14.45 -3.21
N GLU A 38 -0.87 -14.13 -2.13
CA GLU A 38 -2.07 -14.85 -1.68
C GLU A 38 -3.31 -14.42 -2.47
N ASP A 39 -3.45 -13.11 -2.69
CA ASP A 39 -4.60 -12.56 -3.42
C ASP A 39 -4.21 -11.31 -4.21
N LEU A 40 -4.94 -11.08 -5.30
CA LEU A 40 -4.81 -9.92 -6.18
C LEU A 40 -6.20 -9.36 -6.47
N VAL A 41 -6.50 -8.19 -5.91
CA VAL A 41 -7.83 -7.60 -5.94
C VAL A 41 -7.81 -6.24 -6.61
N TYR A 42 -8.63 -6.07 -7.66
CA TYR A 42 -8.93 -4.75 -8.18
C TYR A 42 -9.92 -4.04 -7.25
N VAL A 43 -9.58 -2.83 -6.82
CA VAL A 43 -10.39 -2.02 -5.91
C VAL A 43 -10.82 -0.76 -6.65
N ASP A 44 -12.13 -0.59 -6.79
CA ASP A 44 -12.75 0.61 -7.35
C ASP A 44 -13.29 1.50 -6.23
N GLY A 45 -13.29 2.81 -6.46
CA GLY A 45 -13.88 3.78 -5.53
C GLY A 45 -13.06 4.03 -4.26
N VAL A 46 -11.75 3.86 -4.30
CA VAL A 46 -10.85 4.22 -3.20
C VAL A 46 -10.90 5.73 -2.97
N LYS A 47 -11.37 6.15 -1.79
CA LYS A 47 -11.38 7.55 -1.40
C LYS A 47 -10.05 7.92 -0.75
N ILE A 48 -9.31 8.81 -1.40
CA ILE A 48 -8.06 9.36 -0.90
C ILE A 48 -8.27 10.77 -0.36
N VAL A 49 -7.64 11.06 0.75
CA VAL A 49 -7.56 12.40 1.33
C VAL A 49 -6.08 12.75 1.49
N ASP A 50 -5.59 13.63 0.65
CA ASP A 50 -4.25 14.21 0.82
C ASP A 50 -4.37 15.42 1.73
N ALA A 51 -3.51 15.49 2.75
CA ALA A 51 -3.51 16.56 3.74
C ALA A 51 -2.12 17.17 3.87
N VAL A 52 -2.04 18.50 3.72
CA VAL A 52 -0.81 19.25 3.92
C VAL A 52 -1.02 20.19 5.12
N TYR A 53 -0.21 20.02 6.14
CA TYR A 53 -0.31 20.77 7.41
C TYR A 53 0.94 21.58 7.74
N GLY A 54 1.97 21.49 6.90
CA GLY A 54 3.23 22.20 7.09
C GLY A 54 4.24 21.88 6.01
N TYR A 55 5.44 22.39 6.13
CA TYR A 55 6.54 22.13 5.23
C TYR A 55 7.86 21.94 5.98
N LEU A 56 8.76 21.19 5.38
CA LEU A 56 10.14 21.07 5.85
C LEU A 56 11.00 22.05 5.06
N PRO A 57 11.58 23.09 5.71
CA PRO A 57 12.52 23.97 5.06
C PRO A 57 13.73 23.16 4.57
N LEU A 58 14.20 23.42 3.36
CA LEU A 58 15.45 22.87 2.86
C LEU A 58 16.59 23.48 3.69
N THR A 59 17.05 22.76 4.69
CA THR A 59 18.23 23.13 5.47
C THR A 59 19.41 22.28 5.04
N TYR A 60 20.62 22.85 5.04
CA TYR A 60 21.85 22.08 4.79
C TYR A 60 22.15 21.04 5.87
N ASP A 61 21.51 21.17 7.02
CA ASP A 61 21.66 20.25 8.15
C ASP A 61 20.42 19.38 8.31
N PRO A 62 20.43 18.11 7.85
CA PRO A 62 19.30 17.20 7.94
C PRO A 62 18.91 16.86 9.41
N THR A 63 19.80 17.13 10.38
CA THR A 63 19.50 16.91 11.80
C THR A 63 18.67 18.05 12.40
N ARG A 64 18.52 19.16 11.68
CA ARG A 64 17.73 20.35 12.06
C ARG A 64 16.52 20.57 11.18
N ALA A 65 16.02 19.55 10.50
CA ALA A 65 14.79 19.63 9.73
C ALA A 65 13.61 19.86 10.69
N ASN A 66 13.29 21.12 10.95
CA ASN A 66 12.12 21.48 11.75
C ASN A 66 10.91 21.56 10.85
N LEU A 67 9.88 20.78 11.15
CA LEU A 67 8.57 20.90 10.50
C LEU A 67 7.97 22.28 10.89
N VAL A 68 7.70 23.10 9.88
CA VAL A 68 6.99 24.38 10.05
C VAL A 68 5.52 24.13 9.74
N LEU A 69 4.69 24.20 10.77
CA LEU A 69 3.24 24.02 10.64
C LEU A 69 2.60 25.32 10.09
N PHE A 70 1.50 25.18 9.37
CA PHE A 70 0.71 26.32 8.92
C PHE A 70 -0.11 26.86 10.09
N GLU A 71 0.34 27.97 10.68
CA GLU A 71 -0.41 28.61 11.76
C GLU A 71 -1.71 29.24 11.23
N SER A 72 -2.79 29.00 11.94
CA SER A 72 -4.08 29.55 11.57
C SER A 72 -4.09 31.08 11.82
N LYS A 73 -4.52 31.82 10.81
CA LYS A 73 -4.70 33.29 10.90
C LYS A 73 -5.95 33.67 11.69
N GLU A 74 -6.90 32.73 11.79
CA GLU A 74 -8.21 33.03 12.41
C GLU A 74 -8.27 32.59 13.88
N ARG A 75 -7.42 31.66 14.30
CA ARG A 75 -7.46 31.03 15.63
C ARG A 75 -6.06 30.88 16.22
N THR A 76 -5.75 31.68 17.21
CA THR A 76 -4.46 31.62 17.92
C THR A 76 -4.23 30.22 18.52
N GLY A 77 -3.06 29.63 18.27
CA GLY A 77 -2.66 28.30 18.78
C GLY A 77 -3.26 27.13 18.04
N MET A 78 -3.88 27.35 16.89
CA MET A 78 -4.35 26.29 15.98
C MET A 78 -3.56 26.31 14.68
N TRP A 79 -3.62 25.19 13.95
CA TRP A 79 -2.96 25.03 12.65
C TRP A 79 -4.00 24.77 11.56
N ASP A 80 -3.75 25.32 10.39
CA ASP A 80 -4.56 25.07 9.21
C ASP A 80 -4.07 23.79 8.51
N VAL A 81 -5.01 22.96 8.09
CA VAL A 81 -4.75 21.75 7.32
C VAL A 81 -5.46 21.87 5.98
N TYR A 82 -4.69 21.88 4.91
CA TYR A 82 -5.24 21.92 3.55
C TYR A 82 -5.45 20.50 3.06
N THR A 83 -6.67 20.18 2.64
CA THR A 83 -7.01 18.84 2.21
C THR A 83 -7.58 18.82 0.80
N VAL A 84 -7.19 17.81 0.02
CA VAL A 84 -7.81 17.48 -1.25
C VAL A 84 -8.35 16.06 -1.16
N THR A 85 -9.62 15.90 -1.53
CA THR A 85 -10.27 14.58 -1.54
C THR A 85 -10.59 14.20 -2.98
N TYR A 86 -10.23 12.97 -3.35
CA TYR A 86 -10.58 12.41 -4.68
C TYR A 86 -10.84 10.92 -4.57
N ASN A 87 -11.58 10.38 -5.54
CA ASN A 87 -11.78 8.95 -5.69
C ASN A 87 -10.84 8.43 -6.77
N THR A 88 -10.29 7.26 -6.51
CA THR A 88 -9.39 6.56 -7.42
C THR A 88 -9.68 5.06 -7.44
N GLU A 89 -8.95 4.36 -8.25
CA GLU A 89 -8.94 2.92 -8.35
C GLU A 89 -7.53 2.38 -8.10
N GLY A 90 -7.43 1.13 -7.77
CA GLY A 90 -6.14 0.52 -7.49
C GLY A 90 -6.16 -0.99 -7.54
N VAL A 91 -5.00 -1.56 -7.30
CA VAL A 91 -4.79 -3.00 -7.18
C VAL A 91 -4.22 -3.29 -5.81
N LEU A 92 -4.95 -4.08 -5.02
CA LEU A 92 -4.49 -4.60 -3.75
C LEU A 92 -3.81 -5.95 -3.97
N ILE A 93 -2.58 -6.06 -3.54
CA ILE A 93 -1.75 -7.27 -3.62
C ILE A 93 -1.54 -7.75 -2.19
N VAL A 94 -2.08 -8.91 -1.86
CA VAL A 94 -1.96 -9.52 -0.53
C VAL A 94 -0.92 -10.61 -0.58
N PHE A 95 0.03 -10.59 0.35
CA PHE A 95 1.09 -11.60 0.42
C PHE A 95 0.75 -12.72 1.40
N ASP A 96 1.25 -13.90 1.07
CA ASP A 96 1.16 -15.09 1.90
C ASP A 96 1.91 -14.88 3.22
N LYS A 97 1.16 -14.75 4.30
CA LYS A 97 1.67 -14.52 5.65
C LYS A 97 2.62 -15.62 6.13
N GLN A 98 2.31 -16.87 5.79
CA GLN A 98 3.15 -18.00 6.17
C GLN A 98 4.54 -17.92 5.54
N LYS A 99 4.60 -17.53 4.26
CA LYS A 99 5.88 -17.35 3.56
C LYS A 99 6.69 -16.21 4.14
N ILE A 100 6.04 -15.11 4.51
CA ILE A 100 6.72 -13.99 5.17
C ILE A 100 7.25 -14.39 6.53
N LEU A 101 6.46 -15.11 7.36
CA LEU A 101 6.93 -15.59 8.66
C LEU A 101 8.10 -16.56 8.53
N LYS A 102 8.05 -17.46 7.54
CA LYS A 102 9.15 -18.37 7.25
C LYS A 102 10.42 -17.64 6.80
N TRP A 103 10.26 -16.53 6.08
CA TRP A 103 11.39 -15.67 5.69
C TRP A 103 11.95 -14.90 6.88
N LEU A 104 11.10 -14.39 7.76
CA LEU A 104 11.53 -13.70 8.99
C LEU A 104 12.26 -14.64 9.94
N ASN A 105 11.75 -15.86 10.11
CA ASN A 105 12.20 -16.85 11.09
C ASN A 105 12.40 -18.22 10.41
N PRO A 106 13.48 -18.42 9.65
CA PRO A 106 13.67 -19.63 8.83
C PRO A 106 13.76 -20.95 9.62
N GLY A 107 14.01 -20.88 10.94
CA GLY A 107 14.14 -22.06 11.80
C GLY A 107 12.86 -22.46 12.53
N GLU A 108 11.81 -21.66 12.42
CA GLU A 108 10.56 -21.94 13.13
C GLU A 108 9.65 -22.90 12.32
N PRO A 109 8.83 -23.72 13.02
CA PRO A 109 7.85 -24.58 12.36
C PRO A 109 6.76 -23.73 11.68
N GLU A 110 6.00 -24.36 10.79
CA GLU A 110 4.84 -23.73 10.20
C GLU A 110 3.79 -23.36 11.25
N TYR A 111 3.23 -22.19 11.12
CA TYR A 111 2.20 -21.69 12.01
C TYR A 111 0.81 -22.15 11.54
N ASP A 112 -0.07 -22.47 12.47
CA ASP A 112 -1.49 -22.63 12.16
C ASP A 112 -2.13 -21.25 11.89
N SER A 113 -3.31 -21.25 11.25
CA SER A 113 -3.98 -20.02 10.82
C SER A 113 -4.28 -19.02 11.95
N LYS A 114 -4.47 -19.50 13.18
CA LYS A 114 -4.70 -18.63 14.34
C LYS A 114 -3.40 -17.99 14.79
N SER A 115 -2.36 -18.78 14.93
CA SER A 115 -1.03 -18.34 15.32
C SER A 115 -0.43 -17.35 14.31
N ILE A 116 -0.68 -17.52 13.00
CA ILE A 116 -0.29 -16.56 11.97
C ILE A 116 -0.92 -15.18 12.23
N LYS A 117 -2.23 -15.14 12.49
CA LYS A 117 -2.94 -13.86 12.75
C LYS A 117 -2.41 -13.19 14.02
N GLU A 118 -2.25 -13.96 15.11
CA GLU A 118 -1.71 -13.46 16.37
C GLU A 118 -0.30 -12.92 16.20
N LYS A 119 0.56 -13.62 15.46
CA LYS A 119 1.94 -13.19 15.21
C LYS A 119 1.99 -11.87 14.45
N PHE A 120 1.16 -11.67 13.41
CA PHE A 120 1.10 -10.41 12.66
C PHE A 120 0.51 -9.23 13.45
N ILE A 121 -0.31 -9.49 14.47
CA ILE A 121 -0.80 -8.45 15.39
C ILE A 121 0.30 -8.02 16.36
N HIS A 122 1.22 -8.93 16.70
CA HIS A 122 2.26 -8.75 17.73
C HIS A 122 3.68 -8.86 17.16
N LEU A 123 3.91 -8.35 15.95
CA LEU A 123 5.26 -8.23 15.40
C LEU A 123 6.12 -7.36 16.34
N THR A 124 7.36 -7.73 16.53
CA THR A 124 8.35 -6.86 17.17
C THR A 124 8.70 -5.69 16.24
N GLN A 125 9.23 -4.62 16.78
CA GLN A 125 9.63 -3.45 15.96
C GLN A 125 10.63 -3.83 14.84
N ASP A 126 11.57 -4.73 15.12
CA ASP A 126 12.54 -5.24 14.12
C ASP A 126 11.84 -6.06 13.01
N GLU A 127 10.86 -6.89 13.39
CA GLU A 127 10.06 -7.66 12.41
C GLU A 127 9.17 -6.74 11.56
N GLU A 128 8.54 -5.73 12.14
CA GLU A 128 7.76 -4.72 11.41
C GLU A 128 8.63 -3.98 10.40
N GLU A 129 9.82 -3.53 10.79
CA GLU A 129 10.75 -2.83 9.92
C GLU A 129 11.22 -3.72 8.77
N LYS A 130 11.50 -4.99 9.03
CA LYS A 130 11.84 -5.97 7.99
C LYS A 130 10.69 -6.22 7.01
N VAL A 131 9.48 -6.43 7.50
CA VAL A 131 8.29 -6.61 6.65
C VAL A 131 8.03 -5.36 5.83
N LEU A 132 8.08 -4.17 6.44
CA LEU A 132 7.91 -2.90 5.75
C LEU A 132 8.94 -2.75 4.63
N THR A 133 10.22 -3.01 4.92
CA THR A 133 11.30 -2.92 3.93
C THR A 133 11.07 -3.89 2.77
N LEU A 134 10.63 -5.12 3.05
CA LEU A 134 10.32 -6.11 2.02
C LEU A 134 9.20 -5.64 1.10
N ILE A 135 8.03 -5.32 1.66
CA ILE A 135 6.86 -4.92 0.85
C ILE A 135 7.10 -3.60 0.12
N HIS A 136 7.82 -2.65 0.72
CA HIS A 136 8.21 -1.40 0.08
C HIS A 136 9.15 -1.63 -1.11
N SER A 137 10.14 -2.51 -0.98
CA SER A 137 11.03 -2.88 -2.08
C SER A 137 10.26 -3.53 -3.24
N ILE A 138 9.31 -4.43 -2.92
CA ILE A 138 8.44 -5.05 -3.91
C ILE A 138 7.56 -4.00 -4.60
N SER A 139 6.97 -3.07 -3.84
CA SER A 139 6.15 -1.99 -4.37
C SER A 139 6.90 -1.14 -5.40
N HIS A 140 8.12 -0.72 -5.09
CA HIS A 140 8.95 0.01 -6.03
C HIS A 140 9.25 -0.77 -7.31
N ALA A 141 9.53 -2.06 -7.21
CA ALA A 141 9.76 -2.92 -8.37
C ALA A 141 8.49 -3.06 -9.24
N LEU A 142 7.33 -3.21 -8.60
CA LEU A 142 6.04 -3.27 -9.28
C LEU A 142 5.69 -1.95 -9.96
N MET A 143 5.84 -0.81 -9.28
CA MET A 143 5.57 0.50 -9.88
C MET A 143 6.49 0.79 -11.06
N GLN A 144 7.76 0.36 -11.01
CA GLN A 144 8.66 0.44 -12.15
C GLN A 144 8.16 -0.37 -13.34
N THR A 145 7.68 -1.59 -13.09
CA THR A 145 7.15 -2.47 -14.12
C THR A 145 5.86 -1.91 -14.71
N ILE A 146 4.93 -1.48 -13.86
CA ILE A 146 3.65 -0.88 -14.28
C ILE A 146 3.90 0.36 -15.15
N HIS A 147 4.84 1.23 -14.77
CA HIS A 147 5.23 2.38 -15.58
C HIS A 147 5.64 1.99 -17.01
N VAL A 148 6.50 0.97 -17.14
CA VAL A 148 6.98 0.51 -18.45
C VAL A 148 5.84 -0.03 -19.33
N TYR A 149 4.92 -0.81 -18.75
CA TYR A 149 3.85 -1.45 -19.52
C TYR A 149 2.61 -0.57 -19.74
N SER A 150 2.34 0.37 -18.84
CA SER A 150 1.18 1.26 -18.97
C SER A 150 1.46 2.50 -19.80
N GLY A 151 2.73 2.89 -19.96
CA GLY A 151 3.12 4.15 -20.56
C GLY A 151 2.81 5.40 -19.71
N LEU A 152 2.29 5.21 -18.50
CA LEU A 152 2.01 6.30 -17.57
C LEU A 152 3.28 6.70 -16.81
N SER A 153 3.41 8.00 -16.45
CA SER A 153 4.51 8.44 -15.60
C SER A 153 4.44 7.78 -14.21
N ARG A 154 5.59 7.54 -13.58
CA ARG A 154 5.68 7.03 -12.22
C ARG A 154 4.90 7.90 -11.21
N ASP A 155 4.88 9.20 -11.42
CA ASP A 155 4.19 10.16 -10.55
C ASP A 155 2.66 9.98 -10.58
N ASN A 156 2.15 9.25 -11.58
CA ASN A 156 0.73 8.92 -11.68
C ASN A 156 0.32 7.76 -10.77
N PHE A 157 1.26 7.13 -10.08
CA PHE A 157 0.99 6.04 -9.16
C PHE A 157 1.30 6.46 -7.71
N GLY A 158 0.57 5.88 -6.79
CA GLY A 158 0.82 5.94 -5.37
C GLY A 158 0.80 4.56 -4.77
N GLU A 159 1.39 4.42 -3.61
CA GLU A 159 1.38 3.18 -2.85
C GLU A 159 0.90 3.41 -1.43
N ILE A 160 0.22 2.40 -0.89
CA ILE A 160 -0.13 2.31 0.53
C ILE A 160 0.31 0.92 0.99
N LEU A 161 1.13 0.89 2.04
CA LEU A 161 1.74 -0.33 2.55
C LEU A 161 1.07 -0.74 3.86
N PHE A 162 0.73 -2.03 3.97
CA PHE A 162 0.10 -2.59 5.17
C PHE A 162 1.02 -3.66 5.76
N VAL A 163 1.62 -3.39 6.91
CA VAL A 163 2.60 -4.30 7.53
C VAL A 163 1.91 -5.47 8.23
N HIS A 164 0.90 -5.21 9.05
CA HIS A 164 0.19 -6.23 9.84
C HIS A 164 -0.77 -7.11 9.00
N VAL A 165 -1.14 -6.62 7.83
CA VAL A 165 -1.80 -7.40 6.78
C VAL A 165 -0.92 -7.29 5.55
N PRO A 166 0.17 -8.07 5.44
CA PRO A 166 1.24 -7.78 4.49
C PRO A 166 0.68 -7.65 3.08
N ALA A 167 0.43 -6.41 2.69
CA ALA A 167 -0.21 -6.07 1.45
C ALA A 167 0.28 -4.72 0.91
N ILE A 168 0.14 -4.54 -0.39
CA ILE A 168 0.44 -3.31 -1.11
C ILE A 168 -0.83 -2.91 -1.85
N LEU A 169 -1.30 -1.68 -1.65
CA LEU A 169 -2.32 -1.09 -2.53
C LEU A 169 -1.63 -0.09 -3.44
N ILE A 170 -1.58 -0.40 -4.72
CA ILE A 170 -1.11 0.52 -5.76
C ILE A 170 -2.34 1.24 -6.32
N ILE A 171 -2.33 2.56 -6.26
CA ILE A 171 -3.40 3.43 -6.73
C ILE A 171 -2.94 4.32 -7.88
N THR A 172 -3.88 4.72 -8.74
CA THR A 172 -3.63 5.79 -9.71
C THR A 172 -3.85 7.14 -9.03
N LYS A 173 -2.85 8.01 -9.10
CA LYS A 173 -3.02 9.41 -8.70
C LYS A 173 -3.63 10.17 -9.88
N ARG A 174 -4.76 10.79 -9.69
CA ARG A 174 -5.19 11.81 -10.64
C ARG A 174 -4.20 12.96 -10.53
N SER A 175 -3.48 13.25 -11.61
CA SER A 175 -2.82 14.55 -11.71
C SER A 175 -3.92 15.58 -11.50
N ALA A 176 -3.84 16.33 -10.41
CA ALA A 176 -4.64 17.53 -10.27
C ALA A 176 -4.26 18.42 -11.47
N ASN A 177 -5.07 18.37 -12.53
CA ASN A 177 -5.03 19.41 -13.51
C ASN A 177 -5.41 20.68 -12.75
N LEU A 178 -4.41 21.38 -12.25
CA LEU A 178 -4.49 22.79 -11.95
C LEU A 178 -4.73 23.53 -13.28
N ALA A 179 -5.89 23.28 -13.86
CA ALA A 179 -6.43 24.15 -14.86
C ALA A 179 -6.91 25.39 -14.11
N ALA A 180 -6.10 26.41 -14.20
CA ALA A 180 -6.39 27.77 -13.76
C ALA A 180 -7.67 28.28 -14.38
#